data_4fa2d231a49f4bccd8646384cc73eccc
#
_entry.id   4fa2d231a49f4bccd8646384cc73eccc
#
_cell.length_a   1.000
_cell.length_b   1.000
_cell.length_c   1.000
_cell.angle_alpha   90.00
_cell.angle_beta   90.00
_cell.angle_gamma   90.00
#
_symmetry.space_group_name_H-M   'P 1'
#
loop_
_entity.id
_entity.type
_entity.pdbx_description
1 polymer ?
#
loop_
_entity_poly.entity_id
_entity_poly.type
_entity_poly.pdbx_seq_one_letter_code
_entity_poly.pdbx_strand_id
1 'polypeptide(L)'
;MTAVIANALAERGYRVFVLSLWDRASVFTLHECVTHQALFEQRPSFKQAYLPTVLGIRRFVREHGIDVLIEVDTMLALFTLPATFGMNVRRIAWEHCHFDEDLGRRARKVARILAARTNAHVVVLTERDRERWTDALRPHGGVVHIPNPLPFPIPETPAPRDSRTVLAVGRLTQAKGFDVLIKAWAKVARIAPDWKLVIVGEGEDRGGLEALRAQLGLEACVSLPGARADITTAYADGAVFCLSSRYEGFGLVLIEAMGFGLPIVSTDCEQGPRELLGPDTAVLVPVDNAAQLANALCKVIQTPETANRLAMLGRERARQFDLAHITDQWAALLG
;
A
#
# COMPACT_ATOMS: atom_id res chain seq x y z
N MET A 1 -3.97 -4.04 5.03
CA MET A 1 -5.05 -4.38 4.07
C MET A 1 -5.77 -5.67 4.42
N THR A 2 -5.09 -6.78 4.68
CA THR A 2 -5.76 -8.06 5.03
C THR A 2 -6.80 -7.91 6.14
N ALA A 3 -6.45 -7.28 7.26
CA ALA A 3 -7.39 -7.03 8.37
C ALA A 3 -8.58 -6.15 7.94
N VAL A 4 -8.34 -5.12 7.12
CA VAL A 4 -9.39 -4.20 6.64
C VAL A 4 -10.44 -4.97 5.81
N ILE A 5 -10.00 -5.75 4.83
CA ILE A 5 -10.91 -6.56 4.00
C ILE A 5 -11.56 -7.69 4.81
N ALA A 6 -10.81 -8.36 5.70
CA ALA A 6 -11.36 -9.40 6.57
C ALA A 6 -12.49 -8.88 7.45
N ASN A 7 -12.31 -7.72 8.08
CA ASN A 7 -13.31 -7.07 8.91
C ASN A 7 -14.56 -6.69 8.08
N ALA A 8 -14.35 -6.04 6.93
CA ALA A 8 -15.44 -5.62 6.07
C ALA A 8 -16.27 -6.79 5.49
N LEU A 9 -15.63 -7.92 5.20
CA LEU A 9 -16.34 -9.14 4.80
C LEU A 9 -17.11 -9.77 5.99
N ALA A 10 -16.54 -9.76 7.20
CA ALA A 10 -17.22 -10.25 8.40
C ALA A 10 -18.46 -9.40 8.72
N GLU A 11 -18.40 -8.08 8.60
CA GLU A 11 -19.54 -7.16 8.74
C GLU A 11 -20.67 -7.46 7.73
N ARG A 12 -20.34 -8.05 6.58
CA ARG A 12 -21.31 -8.50 5.57
C ARG A 12 -21.84 -9.92 5.80
N GLY A 13 -21.49 -10.53 6.92
CA GLY A 13 -21.98 -11.85 7.30
C GLY A 13 -21.19 -13.03 6.75
N TYR A 14 -20.04 -12.80 6.11
CA TYR A 14 -19.14 -13.89 5.75
C TYR A 14 -18.48 -14.47 7.01
N ARG A 15 -18.32 -15.79 7.04
CA ARG A 15 -17.52 -16.46 8.08
C ARG A 15 -16.04 -16.36 7.72
N VAL A 16 -15.33 -15.44 8.33
CA VAL A 16 -13.96 -15.07 7.95
C VAL A 16 -12.94 -15.66 8.92
N PHE A 17 -11.92 -16.26 8.34
CA PHE A 17 -10.74 -16.76 9.05
C PHE A 17 -9.49 -16.08 8.52
N VAL A 18 -8.59 -15.69 9.41
CA VAL A 18 -7.24 -15.24 9.07
C VAL A 18 -6.25 -16.27 9.57
N LEU A 19 -5.58 -16.97 8.65
CA LEU A 19 -4.54 -17.94 8.98
C LEU A 19 -3.16 -17.30 8.73
N SER A 20 -2.48 -16.91 9.80
CA SER A 20 -1.08 -16.47 9.74
C SER A 20 -0.14 -17.66 9.70
N LEU A 21 0.98 -17.54 8.99
CA LEU A 21 2.01 -18.58 9.03
C LEU A 21 2.74 -18.58 10.38
N TRP A 22 2.91 -17.43 11.00
CA TRP A 22 3.46 -17.24 12.35
C TRP A 22 2.80 -16.01 12.99
N ASP A 23 3.10 -15.74 14.26
CA ASP A 23 2.52 -14.70 15.11
C ASP A 23 1.03 -14.92 15.45
N ARG A 24 0.78 -15.24 16.70
CA ARG A 24 -0.57 -15.47 17.22
C ARG A 24 -1.35 -14.18 17.50
N ALA A 25 -0.64 -13.07 17.64
CA ALA A 25 -1.25 -11.77 17.89
C ALA A 25 -1.36 -10.96 16.58
N SER A 26 -2.53 -10.42 16.31
CA SER A 26 -2.69 -9.43 15.25
C SER A 26 -2.28 -8.05 15.76
N VAL A 27 -1.44 -7.35 15.01
CA VAL A 27 -1.11 -5.94 15.27
C VAL A 27 -2.31 -5.02 14.99
N PHE A 28 -3.20 -5.45 14.10
CA PHE A 28 -4.39 -4.71 13.70
C PHE A 28 -5.62 -5.27 14.41
N THR A 29 -6.53 -4.40 14.79
CA THR A 29 -7.84 -4.79 15.36
C THR A 29 -8.61 -5.61 14.35
N LEU A 30 -9.02 -6.80 14.76
CA LEU A 30 -9.92 -7.66 13.99
C LEU A 30 -11.34 -7.57 14.56
N HIS A 31 -12.32 -7.65 13.67
CA HIS A 31 -13.73 -7.72 14.03
C HIS A 31 -13.98 -8.99 14.88
N GLU A 32 -14.89 -8.95 15.84
CA GLU A 32 -15.15 -10.06 16.77
C GLU A 32 -15.55 -11.37 16.08
N CYS A 33 -16.17 -11.28 14.89
CA CYS A 33 -16.54 -12.43 14.06
C CYS A 33 -15.38 -12.98 13.22
N VAL A 34 -14.19 -12.35 13.21
CA VAL A 34 -13.01 -12.84 12.51
C VAL A 34 -12.19 -13.76 13.41
N THR A 35 -12.06 -15.02 13.02
CA THR A 35 -11.20 -15.96 13.76
C THR A 35 -9.78 -15.88 13.23
N HIS A 36 -8.82 -15.54 14.12
CA HIS A 36 -7.39 -15.52 13.80
C HIS A 36 -6.67 -16.71 14.41
N GLN A 37 -5.88 -17.42 13.59
CA GLN A 37 -4.99 -18.49 14.03
C GLN A 37 -3.61 -18.35 13.36
N ALA A 38 -2.58 -18.87 14.00
CA ALA A 38 -1.24 -18.99 13.43
C ALA A 38 -0.78 -20.45 13.43
N LEU A 39 -0.11 -20.88 12.35
CA LEU A 39 0.44 -22.22 12.26
C LEU A 39 1.62 -22.44 13.18
N PHE A 40 2.46 -21.40 13.34
CA PHE A 40 3.66 -21.44 14.15
C PHE A 40 3.67 -20.24 15.12
N GLU A 41 4.32 -20.42 16.27
CA GLU A 41 4.49 -19.32 17.25
C GLU A 41 5.50 -18.27 16.74
N GLN A 42 6.55 -18.73 16.06
CA GLN A 42 7.60 -17.89 15.53
C GLN A 42 7.84 -18.22 14.05
N ARG A 43 8.50 -17.32 13.34
CA ARG A 43 8.81 -17.48 11.92
C ARG A 43 9.66 -18.73 11.68
N PRO A 44 9.14 -19.75 10.98
CA PRO A 44 9.89 -20.96 10.71
C PRO A 44 10.90 -20.78 9.57
N SER A 45 11.89 -21.67 9.51
CA SER A 45 12.65 -21.88 8.26
C SER A 45 11.76 -22.63 7.26
N PHE A 46 11.29 -21.95 6.22
CA PHE A 46 10.39 -22.56 5.23
C PHE A 46 11.00 -23.74 4.46
N LYS A 47 12.32 -23.87 4.41
CA LYS A 47 12.96 -25.08 3.85
C LYS A 47 12.72 -26.29 4.75
N GLN A 48 12.84 -26.11 6.07
CA GLN A 48 12.66 -27.19 7.07
C GLN A 48 11.19 -27.42 7.41
N ALA A 49 10.39 -26.36 7.44
CA ALA A 49 8.97 -26.40 7.80
C ALA A 49 8.02 -26.47 6.60
N TYR A 50 8.50 -26.77 5.38
CA TYR A 50 7.65 -26.81 4.20
C TYR A 50 6.48 -27.79 4.37
N LEU A 51 6.77 -29.05 4.67
CA LEU A 51 5.75 -30.08 4.84
C LEU A 51 4.82 -29.80 6.04
N PRO A 52 5.32 -29.43 7.24
CA PRO A 52 4.47 -28.97 8.34
C PRO A 52 3.54 -27.80 7.94
N THR A 53 4.01 -26.84 7.14
CA THR A 53 3.18 -25.71 6.66
C THR A 53 2.06 -26.21 5.74
N VAL A 54 2.37 -27.07 4.77
CA VAL A 54 1.38 -27.66 3.86
C VAL A 54 0.33 -28.46 4.62
N LEU A 55 0.76 -29.33 5.54
CA LEU A 55 -0.15 -30.17 6.34
C LEU A 55 -0.99 -29.31 7.31
N GLY A 56 -0.41 -28.27 7.89
CA GLY A 56 -1.10 -27.33 8.77
C GLY A 56 -2.21 -26.57 8.02
N ILE A 57 -1.90 -26.03 6.84
CA ILE A 57 -2.91 -25.39 5.98
C ILE A 57 -4.01 -26.39 5.61
N ARG A 58 -3.64 -27.62 5.19
CA ARG A 58 -4.61 -28.65 4.82
C ARG A 58 -5.55 -29.00 5.97
N ARG A 59 -4.98 -29.19 7.16
CA ARG A 59 -5.72 -29.47 8.39
C ARG A 59 -6.72 -28.35 8.69
N PHE A 60 -6.24 -27.11 8.70
CA PHE A 60 -7.04 -25.93 8.96
C PHE A 60 -8.22 -25.81 7.98
N VAL A 61 -7.96 -25.93 6.69
CA VAL A 61 -9.00 -25.86 5.63
C VAL A 61 -10.09 -26.93 5.85
N ARG A 62 -9.70 -28.15 6.23
CA ARG A 62 -10.65 -29.25 6.47
C ARG A 62 -11.45 -29.05 7.75
N GLU A 63 -10.79 -28.68 8.86
CA GLU A 63 -11.41 -28.51 10.18
C GLU A 63 -12.44 -27.39 10.17
N HIS A 64 -12.17 -26.31 9.42
CA HIS A 64 -13.07 -25.17 9.34
C HIS A 64 -14.01 -25.18 8.15
N GLY A 65 -13.91 -26.16 7.25
CA GLY A 65 -14.76 -26.24 6.06
C GLY A 65 -14.64 -24.99 5.19
N ILE A 66 -13.41 -24.65 4.78
CA ILE A 66 -13.15 -23.45 4.00
C ILE A 66 -13.54 -23.66 2.54
N ASP A 67 -14.41 -22.83 2.01
CA ASP A 67 -14.87 -22.87 0.62
C ASP A 67 -13.95 -22.04 -0.30
N VAL A 68 -13.48 -20.88 0.20
CA VAL A 68 -12.61 -19.97 -0.54
C VAL A 68 -11.35 -19.67 0.27
N LEU A 69 -10.19 -19.82 -0.35
CA LEU A 69 -8.88 -19.51 0.23
C LEU A 69 -8.24 -18.36 -0.53
N ILE A 70 -8.13 -17.19 0.12
CA ILE A 70 -7.43 -16.02 -0.43
C ILE A 70 -5.97 -16.08 -0.01
N GLU A 71 -5.08 -16.16 -0.99
CA GLU A 71 -3.63 -16.16 -0.82
C GLU A 71 -3.12 -14.71 -0.85
N VAL A 72 -2.82 -14.14 0.32
CA VAL A 72 -2.33 -12.76 0.44
C VAL A 72 -0.81 -12.70 0.14
N ASP A 73 -0.45 -12.83 -1.06
CA ASP A 73 0.80 -12.93 -1.80
C ASP A 73 0.83 -14.25 -2.59
N THR A 74 1.14 -14.15 -3.88
CA THR A 74 1.23 -15.32 -4.78
C THR A 74 2.27 -16.35 -4.35
N MET A 75 3.29 -15.98 -3.53
CA MET A 75 4.24 -16.93 -2.95
C MET A 75 3.56 -18.02 -2.12
N LEU A 76 2.37 -17.75 -1.59
CA LEU A 76 1.60 -18.74 -0.82
C LEU A 76 1.11 -19.91 -1.67
N ALA A 77 0.98 -19.74 -3.00
CA ALA A 77 0.61 -20.81 -3.92
C ALA A 77 1.55 -22.04 -3.83
N LEU A 78 2.82 -21.83 -3.44
CA LEU A 78 3.77 -22.92 -3.23
C LEU A 78 3.36 -23.86 -2.09
N PHE A 79 2.55 -23.39 -1.14
CA PHE A 79 2.09 -24.15 0.03
C PHE A 79 0.61 -24.53 -0.11
N THR A 80 -0.22 -23.62 -0.58
CA THR A 80 -1.68 -23.79 -0.64
C THR A 80 -2.08 -24.75 -1.75
N LEU A 81 -1.38 -24.77 -2.90
CA LEU A 81 -1.65 -25.71 -3.98
C LEU A 81 -1.54 -27.17 -3.51
N PRO A 82 -0.42 -27.64 -2.94
CA PRO A 82 -0.35 -29.00 -2.42
C PRO A 82 -1.28 -29.23 -1.21
N ALA A 83 -1.50 -28.19 -0.37
CA ALA A 83 -2.38 -28.32 0.79
C ALA A 83 -3.84 -28.58 0.42
N THR A 84 -4.33 -27.96 -0.65
CA THR A 84 -5.72 -28.07 -1.11
C THR A 84 -5.94 -29.12 -2.20
N PHE A 85 -4.87 -29.84 -2.59
CA PHE A 85 -4.98 -30.87 -3.62
C PHE A 85 -6.02 -31.94 -3.27
N GLY A 86 -6.96 -32.18 -4.20
CA GLY A 86 -8.08 -33.11 -4.01
C GLY A 86 -9.19 -32.58 -3.09
N MET A 87 -9.22 -31.30 -2.77
CA MET A 87 -10.29 -30.64 -2.01
C MET A 87 -11.10 -29.70 -2.92
N ASN A 88 -12.40 -29.54 -2.61
CA ASN A 88 -13.24 -28.57 -3.29
C ASN A 88 -13.09 -27.19 -2.64
N VAL A 89 -11.95 -26.54 -2.88
CA VAL A 89 -11.62 -25.21 -2.34
C VAL A 89 -11.25 -24.30 -3.50
N ARG A 90 -11.96 -23.19 -3.62
CA ARG A 90 -11.67 -22.16 -4.60
C ARG A 90 -10.52 -21.28 -4.10
N ARG A 91 -9.38 -21.27 -4.79
CA ARG A 91 -8.22 -20.46 -4.43
C ARG A 91 -8.19 -19.18 -5.26
N ILE A 92 -7.93 -18.05 -4.59
CA ILE A 92 -7.79 -16.72 -5.18
C ILE A 92 -6.43 -16.18 -4.73
N ALA A 93 -5.56 -15.82 -5.68
CA ALA A 93 -4.31 -15.16 -5.35
C ALA A 93 -4.53 -13.65 -5.30
N TRP A 94 -4.11 -12.99 -4.22
CA TRP A 94 -4.14 -11.54 -4.05
C TRP A 94 -2.70 -11.01 -4.05
N GLU A 95 -2.23 -10.52 -5.20
CA GLU A 95 -0.87 -10.06 -5.38
C GLU A 95 -0.72 -8.60 -4.96
N HIS A 96 0.23 -8.34 -4.07
CA HIS A 96 0.55 -7.01 -3.55
C HIS A 96 1.81 -6.40 -4.15
N CYS A 97 2.65 -7.22 -4.79
CA CYS A 97 3.81 -6.75 -5.54
C CYS A 97 3.43 -6.65 -7.01
N HIS A 98 3.89 -5.61 -7.69
CA HIS A 98 3.63 -5.54 -9.12
C HIS A 98 4.38 -6.64 -9.89
N PHE A 99 3.93 -6.91 -11.12
CA PHE A 99 4.36 -8.07 -11.91
C PHE A 99 5.86 -8.14 -12.16
N ASP A 100 6.50 -7.00 -12.43
CA ASP A 100 7.92 -6.96 -12.80
C ASP A 100 8.87 -7.04 -11.57
N GLU A 101 8.32 -6.99 -10.34
CA GLU A 101 9.12 -7.03 -9.11
C GLU A 101 9.12 -8.41 -8.48
N ASP A 102 10.28 -9.04 -8.40
CA ASP A 102 10.44 -10.35 -7.76
C ASP A 102 11.10 -10.31 -6.38
N LEU A 103 11.47 -9.11 -5.90
CA LEU A 103 12.17 -8.88 -4.63
C LEU A 103 13.45 -9.75 -4.50
N GLY A 104 14.13 -10.03 -5.62
CA GLY A 104 15.31 -10.89 -5.68
C GLY A 104 15.02 -12.38 -5.44
N ARG A 105 13.74 -12.82 -5.50
CA ARG A 105 13.34 -14.20 -5.20
C ARG A 105 12.88 -14.94 -6.45
N ARG A 106 13.73 -15.77 -7.03
CA ARG A 106 13.38 -16.63 -8.19
C ARG A 106 12.11 -17.47 -7.94
N ALA A 107 11.88 -17.88 -6.71
CA ALA A 107 10.69 -18.64 -6.33
C ALA A 107 9.37 -17.88 -6.60
N ARG A 108 9.39 -16.53 -6.59
CA ARG A 108 8.20 -15.72 -6.90
C ARG A 108 7.74 -15.93 -8.34
N LYS A 109 8.66 -16.06 -9.30
CA LYS A 109 8.31 -16.35 -10.70
C LYS A 109 7.57 -17.69 -10.81
N VAL A 110 8.07 -18.72 -10.12
CA VAL A 110 7.43 -20.04 -10.08
C VAL A 110 6.04 -19.94 -9.41
N ALA A 111 5.94 -19.26 -8.29
CA ALA A 111 4.70 -19.08 -7.57
C ALA A 111 3.64 -18.34 -8.42
N ARG A 112 4.02 -17.29 -9.16
CA ARG A 112 3.14 -16.59 -10.10
C ARG A 112 2.64 -17.48 -11.22
N ILE A 113 3.51 -18.31 -11.80
CA ILE A 113 3.10 -19.30 -12.83
C ILE A 113 2.09 -20.30 -12.24
N LEU A 114 2.35 -20.80 -11.04
CA LEU A 114 1.43 -21.71 -10.36
C LEU A 114 0.09 -21.03 -10.06
N ALA A 115 0.10 -19.85 -9.48
CA ALA A 115 -1.10 -19.08 -9.21
C ALA A 115 -1.91 -18.83 -10.50
N ALA A 116 -1.25 -18.39 -11.58
CA ALA A 116 -1.90 -18.15 -12.87
C ALA A 116 -2.58 -19.41 -13.44
N ARG A 117 -2.01 -20.58 -13.23
CA ARG A 117 -2.50 -21.86 -13.82
C ARG A 117 -3.53 -22.57 -12.95
N THR A 118 -3.55 -22.30 -11.66
CA THR A 118 -4.28 -23.16 -10.71
C THR A 118 -5.26 -22.44 -9.80
N ASN A 119 -5.17 -21.10 -9.70
CA ASN A 119 -6.15 -20.34 -8.94
C ASN A 119 -7.37 -19.98 -9.78
N ALA A 120 -8.51 -19.86 -9.13
CA ALA A 120 -9.74 -19.42 -9.78
C ALA A 120 -9.63 -18.00 -10.33
N HIS A 121 -8.94 -17.15 -9.60
CA HIS A 121 -8.61 -15.78 -10.03
C HIS A 121 -7.26 -15.32 -9.46
N VAL A 122 -6.65 -14.37 -10.14
CA VAL A 122 -5.55 -13.55 -9.60
C VAL A 122 -6.08 -12.13 -9.44
N VAL A 123 -6.08 -11.62 -8.22
CA VAL A 123 -6.46 -10.25 -7.91
C VAL A 123 -5.20 -9.40 -7.83
N VAL A 124 -5.20 -8.29 -8.56
CA VAL A 124 -4.10 -7.32 -8.61
C VAL A 124 -4.61 -5.92 -8.27
N LEU A 125 -3.70 -5.03 -7.88
CA LEU A 125 -4.04 -3.72 -7.31
C LEU A 125 -4.14 -2.60 -8.35
N THR A 126 -3.66 -2.82 -9.58
CA THR A 126 -3.63 -1.83 -10.65
C THR A 126 -4.07 -2.45 -11.97
N GLU A 127 -4.66 -1.64 -12.83
CA GLU A 127 -5.07 -2.06 -14.18
C GLU A 127 -3.86 -2.45 -15.03
N ARG A 128 -2.75 -1.72 -14.87
CA ARG A 128 -1.49 -2.05 -15.53
C ARG A 128 -0.99 -3.44 -15.15
N ASP A 129 -1.06 -3.81 -13.87
CA ASP A 129 -0.71 -5.18 -13.45
C ASP A 129 -1.66 -6.22 -14.03
N ARG A 130 -2.95 -5.89 -14.15
CA ARG A 130 -3.94 -6.77 -14.81
C ARG A 130 -3.52 -7.08 -16.24
N GLU A 131 -3.13 -6.05 -17.02
CA GLU A 131 -2.63 -6.21 -18.36
C GLU A 131 -1.34 -7.06 -18.40
N ARG A 132 -0.35 -6.73 -17.55
CA ARG A 132 0.93 -7.45 -17.46
C ARG A 132 0.76 -8.93 -17.14
N TRP A 133 -0.10 -9.25 -16.15
CA TRP A 133 -0.41 -10.63 -15.80
C TRP A 133 -1.10 -11.37 -16.94
N THR A 134 -2.06 -10.71 -17.60
CA THR A 134 -2.82 -11.29 -18.70
C THR A 134 -1.91 -11.61 -19.89
N ASP A 135 -1.06 -10.65 -20.29
CA ASP A 135 -0.15 -10.80 -21.43
C ASP A 135 0.93 -11.85 -21.20
N ALA A 136 1.55 -11.82 -20.00
CA ALA A 136 2.70 -12.67 -19.72
C ALA A 136 2.34 -14.11 -19.36
N LEU A 137 1.25 -14.33 -18.59
CA LEU A 137 0.93 -15.64 -18.00
C LEU A 137 -0.40 -16.22 -18.44
N ARG A 138 -1.32 -15.41 -18.96
CA ARG A 138 -2.68 -15.81 -19.40
C ARG A 138 -3.37 -16.68 -18.33
N PRO A 139 -3.65 -16.14 -17.15
CA PRO A 139 -4.20 -16.91 -16.03
C PRO A 139 -5.51 -17.63 -16.41
N HIS A 140 -5.61 -18.89 -16.02
CA HIS A 140 -6.74 -19.77 -16.39
C HIS A 140 -8.09 -19.18 -15.95
N GLY A 141 -8.18 -18.70 -14.71
CA GLY A 141 -9.39 -18.10 -14.14
C GLY A 141 -9.53 -16.60 -14.36
N GLY A 142 -8.57 -15.98 -15.08
CA GLY A 142 -8.56 -14.55 -15.34
C GLY A 142 -7.86 -13.73 -14.24
N VAL A 143 -7.61 -12.46 -14.58
CA VAL A 143 -7.05 -11.46 -13.67
C VAL A 143 -8.11 -10.42 -13.37
N VAL A 144 -8.34 -10.14 -12.10
CA VAL A 144 -9.31 -9.15 -11.63
C VAL A 144 -8.54 -7.99 -11.00
N HIS A 145 -8.86 -6.78 -11.40
CA HIS A 145 -8.36 -5.56 -10.77
C HIS A 145 -9.30 -5.18 -9.62
N ILE A 146 -8.79 -5.27 -8.38
CA ILE A 146 -9.45 -4.76 -7.17
C ILE A 146 -8.39 -3.95 -6.41
N PRO A 147 -8.47 -2.62 -6.41
CA PRO A 147 -7.52 -1.78 -5.70
C PRO A 147 -7.64 -1.94 -4.18
N ASN A 148 -6.63 -1.52 -3.45
CA ASN A 148 -6.73 -1.44 -2.00
C ASN A 148 -7.71 -0.31 -1.60
N PRO A 149 -8.57 -0.54 -0.61
CA PRO A 149 -9.44 0.49 -0.08
C PRO A 149 -8.69 1.49 0.79
N LEU A 150 -9.31 2.64 1.06
CA LEU A 150 -8.96 3.50 2.18
C LEU A 150 -9.08 2.70 3.49
N PRO A 151 -8.06 2.75 4.37
CA PRO A 151 -8.11 2.02 5.64
C PRO A 151 -8.95 2.71 6.72
N PHE A 152 -9.49 3.88 6.42
CA PHE A 152 -10.33 4.70 7.31
C PHE A 152 -11.38 5.47 6.48
N PRO A 153 -12.49 5.91 7.08
CA PRO A 153 -13.50 6.74 6.41
C PRO A 153 -12.90 8.08 5.95
N ILE A 154 -13.35 8.59 4.81
CA ILE A 154 -12.98 9.94 4.36
C ILE A 154 -13.52 10.93 5.39
N PRO A 155 -12.69 11.79 6.02
CA PRO A 155 -13.17 12.78 6.97
C PRO A 155 -14.21 13.72 6.34
N GLU A 156 -15.21 14.14 7.09
CA GLU A 156 -16.27 15.06 6.59
C GLU A 156 -15.64 16.38 6.12
N THR A 157 -14.72 16.92 6.89
CA THR A 157 -13.97 18.13 6.57
C THR A 157 -12.56 17.81 6.10
N PRO A 158 -12.06 18.44 5.01
CA PRO A 158 -10.69 18.28 4.61
C PRO A 158 -9.71 18.86 5.63
N ALA A 159 -8.45 18.42 5.59
CA ALA A 159 -7.39 18.96 6.42
C ALA A 159 -7.22 20.49 6.18
N PRO A 160 -7.04 21.30 7.24
CA PRO A 160 -6.77 22.73 7.11
C PRO A 160 -5.41 22.95 6.47
N ARG A 161 -5.28 23.94 5.58
CA ARG A 161 -4.04 24.23 4.84
C ARG A 161 -3.19 25.35 5.42
N ASP A 162 -3.56 25.86 6.55
CA ASP A 162 -2.83 26.88 7.30
C ASP A 162 -1.68 26.32 8.15
N SER A 163 -1.58 25.00 8.28
CA SER A 163 -0.50 24.33 9.03
C SER A 163 0.90 24.55 8.48
N ARG A 164 1.04 24.95 7.21
CA ARG A 164 2.32 25.17 6.51
C ARG A 164 3.25 23.97 6.59
N THR A 165 2.66 22.75 6.55
CA THR A 165 3.37 21.49 6.65
C THR A 165 3.28 20.70 5.36
N VAL A 166 4.44 20.38 4.77
CA VAL A 166 4.53 19.34 3.76
C VAL A 166 4.72 18.02 4.47
N LEU A 167 3.77 17.09 4.28
CA LEU A 167 3.80 15.75 4.84
C LEU A 167 4.31 14.74 3.82
N ALA A 168 5.19 13.85 4.26
CA ALA A 168 5.56 12.64 3.55
C ALA A 168 5.45 11.44 4.50
N VAL A 169 4.93 10.30 4.02
CA VAL A 169 4.68 9.11 4.83
C VAL A 169 5.24 7.88 4.11
N GLY A 170 5.99 7.06 4.83
CA GLY A 170 6.49 5.81 4.29
C GLY A 170 7.63 5.20 5.08
N ARG A 171 7.99 3.95 4.74
CA ARG A 171 9.16 3.30 5.32
C ARG A 171 10.43 4.07 4.91
N LEU A 172 11.33 4.32 5.83
CA LEU A 172 12.59 5.01 5.55
C LEU A 172 13.56 4.05 4.84
N THR A 173 13.38 3.92 3.53
CA THR A 173 14.14 3.04 2.62
C THR A 173 14.50 3.78 1.35
N GLN A 174 15.53 3.31 0.64
CA GLN A 174 15.95 3.89 -0.63
C GLN A 174 14.80 3.99 -1.66
N ALA A 175 13.88 3.02 -1.66
CA ALA A 175 12.73 3.02 -2.56
C ALA A 175 11.83 4.25 -2.39
N LYS A 176 11.76 4.84 -1.18
CA LYS A 176 10.89 5.99 -0.89
C LYS A 176 11.50 7.35 -1.26
N GLY A 177 12.79 7.40 -1.60
CA GLY A 177 13.43 8.61 -2.14
C GLY A 177 13.43 9.81 -1.20
N PHE A 178 13.38 9.60 0.12
CA PHE A 178 13.38 10.72 1.08
C PHE A 178 14.68 11.53 1.07
N ASP A 179 15.78 10.93 0.63
CA ASP A 179 17.03 11.64 0.35
C ASP A 179 16.86 12.71 -0.76
N VAL A 180 16.09 12.39 -1.80
CA VAL A 180 15.75 13.34 -2.88
C VAL A 180 14.84 14.45 -2.34
N LEU A 181 13.86 14.09 -1.50
CA LEU A 181 12.95 15.06 -0.89
C LEU A 181 13.69 16.03 0.05
N ILE A 182 14.59 15.54 0.91
CA ILE A 182 15.40 16.39 1.80
C ILE A 182 16.31 17.33 0.98
N LYS A 183 16.93 16.84 -0.10
CA LYS A 183 17.69 17.69 -1.04
C LYS A 183 16.82 18.76 -1.71
N ALA A 184 15.61 18.39 -2.13
CA ALA A 184 14.63 19.32 -2.70
C ALA A 184 14.22 20.39 -1.66
N TRP A 185 14.06 19.98 -0.41
CA TRP A 185 13.66 20.87 0.69
C TRP A 185 14.66 22.00 0.95
N ALA A 186 15.94 21.79 0.74
CA ALA A 186 16.95 22.84 0.86
C ALA A 186 16.68 24.08 -0.03
N LYS A 187 16.00 23.89 -1.17
CA LYS A 187 15.52 25.01 -2.01
C LYS A 187 14.18 25.55 -1.49
N VAL A 188 13.24 24.68 -1.12
CA VAL A 188 11.91 25.06 -0.63
C VAL A 188 12.02 25.92 0.63
N ALA A 189 12.87 25.55 1.59
CA ALA A 189 13.08 26.28 2.84
C ALA A 189 13.58 27.72 2.64
N ARG A 190 14.32 28.00 1.55
CA ARG A 190 14.75 29.37 1.22
C ARG A 190 13.63 30.20 0.61
N ILE A 191 12.69 29.58 -0.08
CA ILE A 191 11.58 30.26 -0.78
C ILE A 191 10.37 30.43 0.14
N ALA A 192 10.13 29.44 1.01
CA ALA A 192 9.02 29.38 1.96
C ALA A 192 9.55 29.03 3.37
N PRO A 193 10.25 29.97 4.06
CA PRO A 193 10.97 29.69 5.32
C PRO A 193 10.06 29.32 6.49
N ASP A 194 8.78 29.66 6.44
CA ASP A 194 7.78 29.33 7.48
C ASP A 194 7.17 27.93 7.27
N TRP A 195 7.54 27.23 6.20
CA TRP A 195 7.06 25.88 5.94
C TRP A 195 7.98 24.84 6.58
N LYS A 196 7.38 23.70 6.95
CA LYS A 196 8.07 22.54 7.53
C LYS A 196 7.85 21.31 6.67
N LEU A 197 8.85 20.44 6.65
CA LEU A 197 8.76 19.10 6.10
C LEU A 197 8.69 18.10 7.26
N VAL A 198 7.65 17.25 7.25
CA VAL A 198 7.49 16.17 8.23
C VAL A 198 7.48 14.85 7.48
N ILE A 199 8.47 13.98 7.75
CA ILE A 199 8.60 12.65 7.17
C ILE A 199 8.25 11.62 8.24
N VAL A 200 7.06 11.01 8.16
CA VAL A 200 6.57 10.03 9.13
C VAL A 200 6.90 8.62 8.67
N GLY A 201 7.62 7.89 9.50
CA GLY A 201 7.98 6.50 9.25
C GLY A 201 9.26 6.07 9.94
N GLU A 202 9.57 4.77 9.82
CA GLU A 202 10.79 4.14 10.29
C GLU A 202 11.43 3.31 9.17
N GLY A 203 12.71 3.02 9.30
CA GLY A 203 13.42 2.15 8.36
C GLY A 203 14.94 2.26 8.44
N GLU A 204 15.60 1.44 7.65
CA GLU A 204 17.05 1.28 7.64
C GLU A 204 17.82 2.55 7.25
N ASP A 205 17.21 3.44 6.48
CA ASP A 205 17.86 4.67 5.99
C ASP A 205 17.80 5.84 7.00
N ARG A 206 17.16 5.68 8.18
CA ARG A 206 16.98 6.76 9.17
C ARG A 206 18.27 7.54 9.43
N GLY A 207 19.33 6.84 9.81
CA GLY A 207 20.61 7.49 10.16
C GLY A 207 21.20 8.29 8.99
N GLY A 208 21.08 7.77 7.76
CA GLY A 208 21.53 8.48 6.55
C GLY A 208 20.71 9.73 6.26
N LEU A 209 19.39 9.68 6.46
CA LEU A 209 18.50 10.83 6.26
C LEU A 209 18.72 11.91 7.31
N GLU A 210 18.93 11.54 8.58
CA GLU A 210 19.27 12.49 9.66
C GLU A 210 20.62 13.16 9.42
N ALA A 211 21.63 12.41 8.98
CA ALA A 211 22.94 12.97 8.61
C ALA A 211 22.82 13.93 7.41
N LEU A 212 22.05 13.58 6.38
CA LEU A 212 21.80 14.44 5.22
C LEU A 212 21.07 15.74 5.63
N ARG A 213 20.07 15.65 6.50
CA ARG A 213 19.35 16.79 7.07
C ARG A 213 20.32 17.75 7.77
N ALA A 214 21.20 17.22 8.64
CA ALA A 214 22.19 18.00 9.36
C ALA A 214 23.24 18.63 8.41
N GLN A 215 23.74 17.86 7.42
CA GLN A 215 24.68 18.36 6.42
C GLN A 215 24.13 19.56 5.64
N LEU A 216 22.82 19.60 5.42
CA LEU A 216 22.14 20.68 4.69
C LEU A 216 21.64 21.81 5.61
N GLY A 217 21.83 21.71 6.94
CA GLY A 217 21.39 22.71 7.92
C GLY A 217 19.87 22.85 8.02
N LEU A 218 19.14 21.72 7.89
CA LEU A 218 17.67 21.71 7.80
C LEU A 218 16.97 21.27 9.09
N GLU A 219 17.69 21.16 10.21
CA GLU A 219 17.15 20.61 11.47
C GLU A 219 15.97 21.42 12.01
N ALA A 220 15.95 22.73 11.76
CA ALA A 220 14.89 23.62 12.22
C ALA A 220 13.56 23.45 11.44
N CYS A 221 13.63 22.92 10.20
CA CYS A 221 12.45 22.86 9.31
C CYS A 221 12.15 21.46 8.74
N VAL A 222 12.99 20.46 8.99
CA VAL A 222 12.74 19.05 8.59
C VAL A 222 12.68 18.17 9.83
N SER A 223 11.60 17.43 10.01
CA SER A 223 11.37 16.53 11.12
C SER A 223 11.17 15.09 10.65
N LEU A 224 11.79 14.13 11.36
CA LEU A 224 11.59 12.68 11.21
C LEU A 224 11.08 12.10 12.54
N PRO A 225 9.78 12.28 12.87
CA PRO A 225 9.24 11.96 14.20
C PRO A 225 9.13 10.44 14.48
N GLY A 226 9.42 9.60 13.50
CA GLY A 226 9.25 8.15 13.62
C GLY A 226 7.92 7.66 13.06
N ALA A 227 7.63 6.37 13.25
CA ALA A 227 6.33 5.79 12.92
C ALA A 227 5.26 6.26 13.92
N ARG A 228 4.04 6.46 13.44
CA ARG A 228 2.87 6.79 14.27
C ARG A 228 1.88 5.65 14.24
N ALA A 229 1.32 5.30 15.40
CA ALA A 229 0.26 4.30 15.50
C ALA A 229 -1.04 4.80 14.83
N ASP A 230 -1.37 6.07 15.05
CA ASP A 230 -2.45 6.76 14.34
C ASP A 230 -1.84 7.73 13.32
N ILE A 231 -1.91 7.35 12.05
CA ILE A 231 -1.42 8.16 10.93
C ILE A 231 -2.41 9.24 10.52
N THR A 232 -3.68 9.13 10.88
CA THR A 232 -4.73 10.06 10.47
C THR A 232 -4.47 11.47 11.01
N THR A 233 -3.91 11.58 12.21
CA THR A 233 -3.51 12.87 12.80
C THR A 233 -2.44 13.56 11.96
N ALA A 234 -1.48 12.81 11.39
CA ALA A 234 -0.45 13.39 10.53
C ALA A 234 -1.04 13.93 9.22
N TYR A 235 -2.00 13.22 8.61
CA TYR A 235 -2.70 13.73 7.44
C TYR A 235 -3.56 14.96 7.77
N ALA A 236 -4.25 14.96 8.92
CA ALA A 236 -5.04 16.10 9.35
C ALA A 236 -4.19 17.37 9.61
N ASP A 237 -2.95 17.20 10.07
CA ASP A 237 -2.00 18.29 10.32
C ASP A 237 -1.22 18.70 9.04
N GLY A 238 -1.39 18.03 7.91
CA GLY A 238 -0.74 18.34 6.65
C GLY A 238 -1.41 19.46 5.88
N ALA A 239 -0.64 20.24 5.10
CA ALA A 239 -1.15 21.21 4.14
C ALA A 239 -0.89 20.79 2.69
N VAL A 240 0.17 20.04 2.44
CA VAL A 240 0.56 19.45 1.14
C VAL A 240 1.11 18.06 1.41
N PHE A 241 0.80 17.10 0.55
CA PHE A 241 1.42 15.77 0.60
C PHE A 241 2.48 15.62 -0.49
N CYS A 242 3.63 15.04 -0.14
CA CYS A 242 4.69 14.75 -1.08
C CYS A 242 5.04 13.26 -1.10
N LEU A 243 4.94 12.63 -2.28
CA LEU A 243 5.50 11.32 -2.55
C LEU A 243 6.78 11.49 -3.37
N SER A 244 7.93 11.07 -2.82
CA SER A 244 9.24 11.15 -3.49
C SER A 244 9.77 9.82 -3.97
N SER A 245 8.93 8.79 -3.99
CA SER A 245 9.32 7.40 -4.23
C SER A 245 9.98 7.21 -5.59
N ARG A 246 11.02 6.38 -5.60
CA ARG A 246 11.61 5.82 -6.83
C ARG A 246 10.74 4.70 -7.38
N TYR A 247 10.01 4.05 -6.48
CA TYR A 247 9.27 2.84 -6.75
C TYR A 247 8.09 2.68 -5.78
N GLU A 248 6.93 2.31 -6.31
CA GLU A 248 5.70 2.00 -5.56
C GLU A 248 5.02 0.76 -6.14
N GLY A 249 4.47 -0.09 -5.28
CA GLY A 249 3.60 -1.17 -5.72
C GLY A 249 2.17 -0.68 -6.01
N PHE A 250 1.61 0.09 -5.08
CA PHE A 250 0.29 0.70 -5.21
C PHE A 250 0.31 2.18 -4.82
N GLY A 251 0.91 2.52 -3.69
CA GLY A 251 0.95 3.89 -3.19
C GLY A 251 -0.25 4.23 -2.29
N LEU A 252 -0.57 3.36 -1.33
CA LEU A 252 -1.68 3.52 -0.39
C LEU A 252 -1.72 4.92 0.26
N VAL A 253 -0.56 5.46 0.62
CA VAL A 253 -0.41 6.80 1.20
C VAL A 253 -0.96 7.94 0.31
N LEU A 254 -1.06 7.72 -1.01
CA LEU A 254 -1.66 8.69 -1.93
C LEU A 254 -3.18 8.75 -1.77
N ILE A 255 -3.83 7.59 -1.71
CA ILE A 255 -5.29 7.58 -1.50
C ILE A 255 -5.65 8.07 -0.10
N GLU A 256 -4.80 7.81 0.90
CA GLU A 256 -4.94 8.35 2.25
C GLU A 256 -4.85 9.88 2.23
N ALA A 257 -3.82 10.46 1.61
CA ALA A 257 -3.65 11.90 1.47
C ALA A 257 -4.81 12.55 0.67
N MET A 258 -5.27 11.91 -0.42
CA MET A 258 -6.44 12.35 -1.19
C MET A 258 -7.70 12.38 -0.32
N GLY A 259 -7.92 11.38 0.52
CA GLY A 259 -9.07 11.30 1.44
C GLY A 259 -9.12 12.50 2.40
N PHE A 260 -7.97 12.95 2.90
CA PHE A 260 -7.85 14.15 3.73
C PHE A 260 -7.91 15.47 2.93
N GLY A 261 -7.97 15.41 1.60
CA GLY A 261 -8.01 16.60 0.76
C GLY A 261 -6.68 17.35 0.71
N LEU A 262 -5.54 16.64 0.83
CA LEU A 262 -4.23 17.24 0.65
C LEU A 262 -3.91 17.38 -0.84
N PRO A 263 -3.47 18.55 -1.33
CA PRO A 263 -2.90 18.66 -2.65
C PRO A 263 -1.62 17.84 -2.72
N ILE A 264 -1.40 17.11 -3.82
CA ILE A 264 -0.33 16.14 -3.94
C ILE A 264 0.73 16.61 -4.93
N VAL A 265 1.99 16.50 -4.53
CA VAL A 265 3.16 16.49 -5.40
C VAL A 265 3.75 15.09 -5.34
N SER A 266 3.90 14.42 -6.49
CA SER A 266 4.37 13.04 -6.54
C SER A 266 5.44 12.86 -7.60
N THR A 267 6.43 12.02 -7.31
CA THR A 267 7.24 11.42 -8.38
C THR A 267 6.37 10.56 -9.28
N ASP A 268 6.63 10.61 -10.57
CA ASP A 268 6.02 9.77 -11.59
C ASP A 268 6.80 8.45 -11.70
N CYS A 269 6.82 7.68 -10.61
CA CYS A 269 7.38 6.35 -10.67
C CYS A 269 6.44 5.43 -11.46
N GLU A 270 7.03 4.50 -12.14
CA GLU A 270 6.45 3.76 -13.29
C GLU A 270 5.13 3.06 -13.00
N GLN A 271 4.80 2.85 -11.72
CA GLN A 271 3.62 2.10 -11.30
C GLN A 271 2.96 2.74 -10.08
N GLY A 272 1.65 2.61 -9.99
CA GLY A 272 0.83 3.12 -8.89
C GLY A 272 0.47 4.59 -8.99
N PRO A 273 1.39 5.54 -8.76
CA PRO A 273 1.02 6.95 -8.62
C PRO A 273 0.23 7.53 -9.79
N ARG A 274 0.66 7.30 -11.03
CA ARG A 274 -0.03 7.83 -12.21
C ARG A 274 -1.45 7.29 -12.35
N GLU A 275 -1.65 6.00 -12.09
CA GLU A 275 -2.97 5.37 -12.18
C GLU A 275 -3.89 5.82 -11.04
N LEU A 276 -3.36 5.87 -9.81
CA LEU A 276 -4.13 6.31 -8.64
C LEU A 276 -4.53 7.78 -8.73
N LEU A 277 -3.59 8.63 -9.11
CA LEU A 277 -3.81 10.08 -9.12
C LEU A 277 -4.61 10.51 -10.36
N GLY A 278 -4.45 9.84 -11.51
CA GLY A 278 -5.02 10.34 -12.76
C GLY A 278 -4.34 11.64 -13.23
N PRO A 279 -4.85 12.28 -14.29
CA PRO A 279 -4.15 13.39 -14.95
C PRO A 279 -4.15 14.71 -14.17
N ASP A 280 -5.17 14.97 -13.32
CA ASP A 280 -5.46 16.32 -12.80
C ASP A 280 -5.46 16.45 -11.28
N THR A 281 -5.16 15.38 -10.53
CA THR A 281 -5.25 15.39 -9.06
C THR A 281 -3.92 15.64 -8.35
N ALA A 282 -2.81 15.71 -9.10
CA ALA A 282 -1.49 15.90 -8.55
C ALA A 282 -0.55 16.62 -9.53
N VAL A 283 0.55 17.15 -9.01
CA VAL A 283 1.70 17.57 -9.81
C VAL A 283 2.69 16.42 -9.86
N LEU A 284 2.92 15.86 -11.05
CA LEU A 284 3.86 14.76 -11.26
C LEU A 284 5.23 15.30 -11.72
N VAL A 285 6.31 14.73 -11.17
CA VAL A 285 7.69 15.05 -11.52
C VAL A 285 8.51 13.77 -11.74
N PRO A 286 9.57 13.79 -12.55
CA PRO A 286 10.43 12.63 -12.72
C PRO A 286 11.05 12.15 -11.40
N VAL A 287 11.26 10.85 -11.29
CA VAL A 287 12.01 10.23 -10.17
C VAL A 287 13.43 10.79 -10.09
N ASP A 288 14.02 10.77 -8.90
CA ASP A 288 15.40 11.22 -8.64
C ASP A 288 15.72 12.66 -9.06
N ASN A 289 14.70 13.51 -9.25
CA ASN A 289 14.88 14.90 -9.66
C ASN A 289 14.51 15.90 -8.55
N ALA A 290 15.45 16.14 -7.63
CA ALA A 290 15.25 17.06 -6.50
C ALA A 290 14.90 18.50 -6.96
N ALA A 291 15.44 18.94 -8.10
CA ALA A 291 15.19 20.30 -8.60
C ALA A 291 13.74 20.48 -9.09
N GLN A 292 13.22 19.52 -9.84
CA GLN A 292 11.82 19.55 -10.29
C GLN A 292 10.84 19.32 -9.14
N LEU A 293 11.19 18.43 -8.19
CA LEU A 293 10.39 18.21 -6.98
C LEU A 293 10.28 19.49 -6.15
N ALA A 294 11.39 20.21 -5.96
CA ALA A 294 11.41 21.51 -5.27
C ALA A 294 10.53 22.55 -6.00
N ASN A 295 10.64 22.65 -7.34
CA ASN A 295 9.85 23.59 -8.13
C ASN A 295 8.35 23.29 -8.00
N ALA A 296 7.96 22.02 -8.07
CA ALA A 296 6.58 21.57 -7.95
C ALA A 296 6.01 21.90 -6.56
N LEU A 297 6.77 21.61 -5.49
CA LEU A 297 6.40 21.98 -4.12
C LEU A 297 6.22 23.49 -3.97
N CYS A 298 7.20 24.31 -4.41
CA CYS A 298 7.08 25.76 -4.36
C CYS A 298 5.85 26.26 -5.13
N LYS A 299 5.56 25.72 -6.31
CA LYS A 299 4.38 26.10 -7.09
C LYS A 299 3.08 25.83 -6.32
N VAL A 300 2.93 24.63 -5.72
CA VAL A 300 1.71 24.28 -4.95
C VAL A 300 1.61 25.14 -3.69
N ILE A 301 2.72 25.39 -2.99
CA ILE A 301 2.78 26.23 -1.80
C ILE A 301 2.38 27.70 -2.10
N GLN A 302 2.87 28.25 -3.21
CA GLN A 302 2.70 29.67 -3.56
C GLN A 302 1.41 29.96 -4.34
N THR A 303 0.70 28.93 -4.83
CA THR A 303 -0.51 29.10 -5.65
C THR A 303 -1.71 28.43 -5.01
N PRO A 304 -2.43 29.12 -4.10
CA PRO A 304 -3.58 28.57 -3.36
C PRO A 304 -4.67 27.99 -4.29
N GLU A 305 -4.89 28.61 -5.45
CA GLU A 305 -5.89 28.16 -6.44
C GLU A 305 -5.52 26.78 -6.98
N THR A 306 -4.23 26.56 -7.30
CA THR A 306 -3.72 25.26 -7.73
C THR A 306 -3.87 24.23 -6.62
N ALA A 307 -3.46 24.56 -5.40
CA ALA A 307 -3.58 23.67 -4.24
C ALA A 307 -5.04 23.28 -3.97
N ASN A 308 -5.96 24.27 -4.03
CA ASN A 308 -7.41 24.05 -3.83
C ASN A 308 -7.98 23.09 -4.89
N ARG A 309 -7.63 23.32 -6.16
CA ARG A 309 -8.10 22.48 -7.26
C ARG A 309 -7.61 21.03 -7.12
N LEU A 310 -6.32 20.84 -6.85
CA LEU A 310 -5.74 19.51 -6.66
C LEU A 310 -6.38 18.78 -5.48
N ALA A 311 -6.57 19.47 -4.37
CA ALA A 311 -7.20 18.91 -3.17
C ALA A 311 -8.66 18.47 -3.41
N MET A 312 -9.43 19.29 -4.10
CA MET A 312 -10.83 18.98 -4.43
C MET A 312 -10.92 17.75 -5.35
N LEU A 313 -10.15 17.75 -6.44
CA LEU A 313 -10.15 16.65 -7.41
C LEU A 313 -9.60 15.36 -6.80
N GLY A 314 -8.54 15.47 -5.96
CA GLY A 314 -7.98 14.33 -5.24
C GLY A 314 -9.01 13.70 -4.29
N ARG A 315 -9.74 14.53 -3.54
CA ARG A 315 -10.76 14.04 -2.61
C ARG A 315 -11.94 13.38 -3.32
N GLU A 316 -12.36 13.91 -4.46
CA GLU A 316 -13.40 13.26 -5.28
C GLU A 316 -12.92 11.90 -5.77
N ARG A 317 -11.67 11.83 -6.25
CA ARG A 317 -11.08 10.56 -6.69
C ARG A 317 -10.92 9.55 -5.56
N ALA A 318 -10.62 9.98 -4.32
CA ALA A 318 -10.49 9.10 -3.16
C ALA A 318 -11.75 8.26 -2.89
N ARG A 319 -12.94 8.76 -3.26
CA ARG A 319 -14.21 8.04 -3.12
C ARG A 319 -14.28 6.73 -3.90
N GLN A 320 -13.49 6.60 -4.98
CA GLN A 320 -13.39 5.36 -5.74
C GLN A 320 -12.71 4.23 -4.93
N PHE A 321 -11.98 4.58 -3.88
CA PHE A 321 -11.30 3.66 -2.97
C PHE A 321 -12.04 3.48 -1.65
N ASP A 322 -13.33 3.87 -1.60
CA ASP A 322 -14.17 3.66 -0.42
C ASP A 322 -14.24 2.17 -0.06
N LEU A 323 -14.15 1.86 1.24
CA LEU A 323 -14.11 0.49 1.73
C LEU A 323 -15.35 -0.31 1.34
N ALA A 324 -16.53 0.30 1.40
CA ALA A 324 -17.77 -0.39 1.06
C ALA A 324 -17.78 -0.78 -0.42
N HIS A 325 -17.39 0.15 -1.32
CA HIS A 325 -17.31 -0.09 -2.74
C HIS A 325 -16.29 -1.21 -3.10
N ILE A 326 -15.09 -1.17 -2.51
CA ILE A 326 -14.08 -2.21 -2.73
C ILE A 326 -14.52 -3.56 -2.16
N THR A 327 -15.21 -3.55 -1.01
CA THR A 327 -15.76 -4.79 -0.42
C THR A 327 -16.86 -5.39 -1.30
N ASP A 328 -17.67 -4.56 -1.99
CA ASP A 328 -18.66 -5.05 -2.97
C ASP A 328 -17.99 -5.79 -4.12
N GLN A 329 -16.85 -5.29 -4.62
CA GLN A 329 -16.07 -5.98 -5.66
C GLN A 329 -15.54 -7.34 -5.16
N TRP A 330 -15.04 -7.40 -3.93
CA TRP A 330 -14.63 -8.65 -3.30
C TRP A 330 -15.82 -9.62 -3.13
N ALA A 331 -16.96 -9.13 -2.62
CA ALA A 331 -18.15 -9.94 -2.44
C ALA A 331 -18.64 -10.53 -3.77
N ALA A 332 -18.66 -9.72 -4.84
CA ALA A 332 -19.01 -10.20 -6.18
C ALA A 332 -18.02 -11.27 -6.71
N LEU A 333 -16.75 -11.19 -6.36
CA LEU A 333 -15.76 -12.20 -6.72
C LEU A 333 -15.91 -13.47 -5.90
N LEU A 334 -16.35 -13.36 -4.65
CA LEU A 334 -16.55 -14.52 -3.75
C LEU A 334 -17.82 -15.31 -4.08
N GLY A 335 -18.84 -14.70 -4.60
CA GLY A 335 -20.09 -15.34 -5.07
C GLY A 335 -21.13 -15.37 -4.00
#